data_279ef471b87c155338b74b372242dd65
#
_entry.id   279ef471b87c155338b74b372242dd65
#
_cell.length_a   1.000
_cell.length_b   1.000
_cell.length_c   1.000
_cell.angle_alpha   90.00
_cell.angle_beta   90.00
_cell.angle_gamma   90.00
#
_symmetry.space_group_name_H-M   'P 1'
#
loop_
_entity.id
_entity.type
_entity.pdbx_description
1 polymer ?
#
loop_
_entity_poly.entity_id
_entity_poly.type
_entity_poly.pdbx_seq_one_letter_code
_entity_poly.pdbx_strand_id
1 'polypeptide(L)'
;MKTKITFISVVTLSIALLLTSCSGKGTVSTTEPQNTTAEDSTASADNSNTKLDDLYQQENRIFAEHKDIWDKLFGLMNKNTADSNGNYADYLADTAESNKDSFTDDEFKTLTDDIETIRKIEEQIAEIEKGTTESDKNGQNTNSEDASPFKNFSGQDFDGNSVDESLFSENAVTVINFWFTGCKPRVAELSKLNELNDAVRAMGGEVVGINTETFDGNESAIKEAASVLESQGAKYRNLSIDSSSDAGKYASNIMAFPTTILVDRNGNIVGDPMLGGIDNQDNYDTLMKQIQSVIDADSSNK
;
A
#
# COMPACT_ATOMS: atom_id res chain seq x y z
N MET A 1 37.43 31.77 -33.45
CA MET A 1 37.31 31.36 -34.88
C MET A 1 36.67 30.00 -34.92
N LYS A 2 35.50 29.87 -35.61
CA LYS A 2 34.89 28.67 -36.21
C LYS A 2 34.34 27.64 -35.22
N THR A 3 33.18 27.02 -35.33
CA THR A 3 31.95 27.26 -36.11
C THR A 3 30.88 26.32 -35.53
N LYS A 4 29.65 26.72 -35.54
CA LYS A 4 28.43 25.99 -35.22
C LYS A 4 28.27 24.73 -36.04
N ILE A 5 27.62 23.70 -35.48
CA ILE A 5 26.69 22.87 -36.28
C ILE A 5 25.56 22.38 -35.37
N THR A 6 24.37 22.80 -35.71
CA THR A 6 23.05 22.40 -35.22
C THR A 6 22.60 21.18 -36.02
N PHE A 7 22.08 20.15 -35.37
CA PHE A 7 21.22 19.16 -36.03
C PHE A 7 19.94 19.00 -35.26
N ILE A 8 18.88 19.55 -35.84
CA ILE A 8 17.48 19.27 -35.52
C ILE A 8 17.09 18.04 -36.36
N SER A 9 16.60 17.00 -35.73
CA SER A 9 15.96 15.89 -36.42
C SER A 9 14.55 15.74 -35.86
N VAL A 10 13.59 16.23 -36.64
CA VAL A 10 12.15 16.02 -36.43
C VAL A 10 11.79 14.70 -37.08
N VAL A 11 11.32 13.74 -36.26
CA VAL A 11 10.69 12.52 -36.79
C VAL A 11 9.21 12.59 -36.50
N THR A 12 8.45 12.88 -37.54
CA THR A 12 7.00 12.77 -37.57
C THR A 12 6.64 11.33 -37.91
N LEU A 13 5.97 10.63 -36.99
CA LEU A 13 5.41 9.31 -37.24
C LEU A 13 3.91 9.43 -37.42
N SER A 14 3.45 9.27 -38.67
CA SER A 14 2.02 9.25 -39.04
C SER A 14 1.47 7.84 -38.80
N ILE A 15 0.43 7.70 -37.98
CA ILE A 15 -0.32 6.45 -37.83
C ILE A 15 -1.58 6.55 -38.68
N ALA A 16 -1.68 5.68 -39.68
CA ALA A 16 -2.86 5.52 -40.54
C ALA A 16 -3.87 4.56 -39.87
N LEU A 17 -5.09 5.04 -39.67
CA LEU A 17 -6.24 4.23 -39.29
C LEU A 17 -6.75 3.44 -40.52
N LEU A 18 -6.81 2.13 -40.39
CA LEU A 18 -7.58 1.27 -41.31
C LEU A 18 -8.85 0.81 -40.60
N LEU A 19 -9.97 1.38 -41.03
CA LEU A 19 -11.32 0.90 -40.75
C LEU A 19 -11.70 -0.17 -41.80
N THR A 20 -11.90 -1.40 -41.37
CA THR A 20 -12.58 -2.42 -42.17
C THR A 20 -13.96 -2.70 -41.62
N SER A 21 -14.95 -2.22 -42.33
CA SER A 21 -16.36 -2.56 -42.18
C SER A 21 -16.64 -3.90 -42.86
N CYS A 22 -17.30 -4.83 -42.18
CA CYS A 22 -17.96 -5.95 -42.79
C CYS A 22 -19.42 -6.03 -42.32
N SER A 23 -20.29 -5.72 -43.24
CA SER A 23 -21.74 -5.88 -43.16
C SER A 23 -22.15 -7.33 -43.45
N GLY A 24 -22.96 -7.92 -42.58
CA GLY A 24 -23.60 -9.21 -42.81
C GLY A 24 -24.99 -9.22 -42.19
N LYS A 25 -26.02 -9.15 -43.05
CA LYS A 25 -27.45 -9.28 -42.71
C LYS A 25 -27.79 -10.74 -42.37
N GLY A 26 -28.59 -10.94 -41.32
CA GLY A 26 -29.29 -12.21 -41.06
C GLY A 26 -30.39 -11.99 -40.04
N THR A 27 -31.61 -12.29 -40.42
CA THR A 27 -32.92 -11.99 -39.85
C THR A 27 -33.32 -12.88 -38.67
N VAL A 28 -33.96 -12.25 -37.67
CA VAL A 28 -35.14 -12.65 -36.85
C VAL A 28 -35.13 -14.03 -36.14
N SER A 29 -35.17 -14.06 -34.81
CA SER A 29 -36.31 -14.59 -34.06
C SER A 29 -36.29 -14.18 -32.60
N THR A 30 -37.42 -13.74 -32.13
CA THR A 30 -37.84 -13.32 -30.81
C THR A 30 -37.75 -14.44 -29.80
N THR A 31 -37.11 -14.18 -28.62
CA THR A 31 -37.62 -14.65 -27.32
C THR A 31 -36.83 -13.92 -26.23
N GLU A 32 -37.51 -13.08 -25.49
CA GLU A 32 -37.07 -12.56 -24.22
C GLU A 32 -37.06 -13.69 -23.17
N PRO A 33 -36.07 -13.75 -22.28
CA PRO A 33 -36.40 -13.62 -20.88
C PRO A 33 -35.52 -12.58 -20.17
N GLN A 34 -36.16 -11.84 -19.32
CA GLN A 34 -35.60 -10.98 -18.31
C GLN A 34 -34.44 -11.68 -17.59
N ASN A 35 -33.31 -11.00 -17.52
CA ASN A 35 -32.31 -11.30 -16.53
C ASN A 35 -31.92 -9.99 -15.82
N THR A 36 -32.23 -9.97 -14.56
CA THR A 36 -31.97 -8.95 -13.61
C THR A 36 -30.49 -8.91 -13.23
N THR A 37 -29.90 -7.75 -13.34
CA THR A 37 -28.87 -7.13 -12.44
C THR A 37 -27.94 -8.04 -11.64
N ALA A 38 -26.69 -8.12 -12.10
CA ALA A 38 -25.53 -8.48 -11.28
C ALA A 38 -24.22 -7.94 -11.89
N GLU A 39 -24.18 -6.68 -12.37
CA GLU A 39 -22.97 -6.09 -12.99
C GLU A 39 -22.50 -4.77 -12.35
N ASP A 40 -23.07 -4.35 -11.21
CA ASP A 40 -22.78 -2.98 -10.70
C ASP A 40 -21.82 -2.93 -9.49
N SER A 41 -21.47 -4.03 -8.87
CA SER A 41 -20.60 -4.00 -7.67
C SER A 41 -19.11 -4.14 -7.97
N THR A 42 -18.72 -4.89 -9.00
CA THR A 42 -17.31 -5.04 -9.40
C THR A 42 -16.74 -3.80 -10.08
N ALA A 43 -17.56 -3.09 -10.87
CA ALA A 43 -17.14 -1.86 -11.53
C ALA A 43 -16.89 -0.70 -10.55
N SER A 44 -17.52 -0.70 -9.37
CA SER A 44 -17.35 0.35 -8.36
C SER A 44 -16.07 0.18 -7.55
N ALA A 45 -15.70 -1.04 -7.17
CA ALA A 45 -14.48 -1.33 -6.42
C ALA A 45 -13.22 -1.13 -7.29
N ASP A 46 -13.25 -1.56 -8.55
CA ASP A 46 -12.17 -1.37 -9.51
C ASP A 46 -11.90 0.14 -9.77
N ASN A 47 -12.96 0.94 -9.83
CA ASN A 47 -12.86 2.39 -10.01
C ASN A 47 -12.30 3.12 -8.78
N SER A 48 -12.59 2.64 -7.57
CA SER A 48 -12.07 3.21 -6.32
C SER A 48 -10.58 2.91 -6.16
N ASN A 49 -10.14 1.68 -6.44
CA ASN A 49 -8.75 1.29 -6.38
C ASN A 49 -7.89 2.05 -7.41
N THR A 50 -8.38 2.17 -8.65
CA THR A 50 -7.69 2.96 -9.69
C THR A 50 -7.55 4.42 -9.27
N LYS A 51 -8.57 4.99 -8.60
CA LYS A 51 -8.51 6.38 -8.13
C LYS A 51 -7.55 6.56 -6.96
N LEU A 52 -7.45 5.59 -6.06
CA LEU A 52 -6.45 5.60 -4.98
C LEU A 52 -5.04 5.55 -5.54
N ASP A 53 -4.77 4.64 -6.49
CA ASP A 53 -3.46 4.56 -7.15
C ASP A 53 -3.09 5.89 -7.83
N ASP A 54 -4.02 6.50 -8.55
CA ASP A 54 -3.81 7.81 -9.16
C ASP A 54 -3.46 8.90 -8.13
N LEU A 55 -4.07 8.90 -6.95
CA LEU A 55 -3.80 9.85 -5.89
C LEU A 55 -2.40 9.64 -5.28
N TYR A 56 -2.02 8.41 -5.00
CA TYR A 56 -0.66 8.09 -4.53
C TYR A 56 0.40 8.44 -5.57
N GLN A 57 0.13 8.21 -6.86
CA GLN A 57 1.03 8.63 -7.93
C GLN A 57 1.15 10.17 -8.03
N GLN A 58 0.12 10.92 -7.65
CA GLN A 58 0.20 12.38 -7.58
C GLN A 58 1.13 12.84 -6.46
N GLU A 59 1.04 12.25 -5.28
CA GLU A 59 1.97 12.54 -4.16
C GLU A 59 3.42 12.21 -4.54
N ASN A 60 3.65 11.03 -5.09
CA ASN A 60 4.98 10.62 -5.52
C ASN A 60 5.58 11.58 -6.56
N ARG A 61 4.76 12.15 -7.45
CA ARG A 61 5.22 13.18 -8.40
C ARG A 61 5.66 14.46 -7.69
N ILE A 62 4.92 14.92 -6.69
CA ILE A 62 5.28 16.11 -5.90
C ILE A 62 6.64 15.90 -5.22
N PHE A 63 6.86 14.75 -4.57
CA PHE A 63 8.14 14.44 -3.94
C PHE A 63 9.28 14.33 -4.96
N ALA A 64 9.02 13.77 -6.15
CA ALA A 64 10.02 13.62 -7.20
C ALA A 64 10.37 14.96 -7.86
N GLU A 65 9.40 15.86 -8.04
CA GLU A 65 9.61 17.17 -8.66
C GLU A 65 10.51 18.08 -7.82
N HIS A 66 10.35 18.05 -6.50
CA HIS A 66 11.15 18.86 -5.57
C HIS A 66 12.02 17.98 -4.66
N LYS A 67 12.60 16.93 -5.21
CA LYS A 67 13.30 15.87 -4.48
C LYS A 67 14.30 16.38 -3.44
N ASP A 68 15.16 17.33 -3.81
CA ASP A 68 16.22 17.81 -2.92
C ASP A 68 15.66 18.53 -1.68
N ILE A 69 14.53 19.23 -1.83
CA ILE A 69 13.84 19.90 -0.74
C ILE A 69 13.16 18.90 0.16
N TRP A 70 12.49 17.91 -0.44
CA TRP A 70 11.81 16.85 0.30
C TRP A 70 12.79 15.92 1.03
N ASP A 71 13.90 15.50 0.41
CA ASP A 71 14.93 14.71 1.08
C ASP A 71 15.50 15.44 2.30
N LYS A 72 15.63 16.76 2.24
CA LYS A 72 16.05 17.61 3.35
C LYS A 72 15.00 17.62 4.48
N LEU A 73 13.71 17.77 4.16
CA LEU A 73 12.64 17.70 5.15
C LEU A 73 12.58 16.33 5.80
N PHE A 74 12.61 15.24 5.02
CA PHE A 74 12.58 13.88 5.53
C PHE A 74 13.77 13.56 6.45
N GLY A 75 14.95 14.12 6.17
CA GLY A 75 16.12 14.02 7.04
C GLY A 75 15.98 14.76 8.39
N LEU A 76 15.03 15.68 8.50
CA LEU A 76 14.76 16.46 9.73
C LEU A 76 13.56 15.88 10.53
N MET A 77 12.82 14.93 9.97
CA MET A 77 11.69 14.29 10.64
C MET A 77 12.16 13.51 11.88
N ASN A 78 11.62 13.87 13.03
CA ASN A 78 11.93 13.24 14.32
C ASN A 78 10.76 12.37 14.77
N LYS A 79 11.04 11.17 15.23
CA LYS A 79 10.09 10.18 15.75
C LYS A 79 9.21 10.65 16.91
N ASN A 80 9.59 11.75 17.58
CA ASN A 80 8.94 12.23 18.80
C ASN A 80 7.88 13.31 18.56
N THR A 81 7.66 13.74 17.31
CA THR A 81 6.73 14.84 16.98
C THR A 81 5.51 14.42 16.16
N ALA A 82 5.39 13.14 15.80
CA ALA A 82 4.20 12.63 15.14
C ALA A 82 3.03 12.64 16.14
N ASP A 83 2.17 13.66 16.06
CA ASP A 83 0.88 13.65 16.76
C ASP A 83 -0.01 12.63 16.07
N SER A 84 -0.42 11.60 16.80
CA SER A 84 -1.14 10.42 16.30
C SER A 84 -2.57 10.71 15.83
N ASN A 85 -3.03 11.95 15.87
CA ASN A 85 -4.40 12.36 15.53
C ASN A 85 -4.48 13.29 14.31
N GLY A 86 -3.34 13.58 13.64
CA GLY A 86 -3.28 14.52 12.52
C GLY A 86 -3.28 13.84 11.16
N ASN A 87 -3.75 14.56 10.13
CA ASN A 87 -3.50 14.23 8.73
C ASN A 87 -1.99 14.24 8.47
N TYR A 88 -1.50 13.33 7.62
CA TYR A 88 -0.06 13.26 7.29
C TYR A 88 0.52 14.61 6.83
N ALA A 89 -0.26 15.40 6.07
CA ALA A 89 0.14 16.74 5.67
C ALA A 89 0.31 17.70 6.85
N ASP A 90 -0.41 17.53 7.96
CA ASP A 90 -0.21 18.30 9.18
C ASP A 90 1.16 18.00 9.80
N TYR A 91 1.54 16.73 9.85
CA TYR A 91 2.86 16.33 10.34
C TYR A 91 4.00 16.88 9.46
N LEU A 92 3.84 16.88 8.14
CA LEU A 92 4.78 17.51 7.22
C LEU A 92 4.89 19.01 7.46
N ALA A 93 3.75 19.70 7.64
CA ALA A 93 3.68 21.12 7.91
C ALA A 93 4.37 21.49 9.23
N ASP A 94 4.08 20.76 10.30
CA ASP A 94 4.69 20.98 11.62
C ASP A 94 6.20 20.74 11.59
N THR A 95 6.64 19.72 10.85
CA THR A 95 8.06 19.43 10.66
C THR A 95 8.75 20.56 9.89
N ALA A 96 8.14 21.05 8.81
CA ALA A 96 8.66 22.13 8.00
C ALA A 96 8.76 23.45 8.80
N GLU A 97 7.70 23.82 9.53
CA GLU A 97 7.68 25.03 10.35
C GLU A 97 8.68 24.94 11.51
N SER A 98 8.79 23.80 12.17
CA SER A 98 9.75 23.59 13.27
C SER A 98 11.20 23.67 12.82
N ASN A 99 11.47 23.45 11.54
CA ASN A 99 12.81 23.45 10.95
C ASN A 99 12.98 24.54 9.87
N LYS A 100 12.17 25.59 9.91
CA LYS A 100 12.14 26.65 8.89
C LYS A 100 13.50 27.26 8.60
N ASP A 101 14.31 27.47 9.62
CA ASP A 101 15.67 28.02 9.50
C ASP A 101 16.62 27.12 8.69
N SER A 102 16.24 25.87 8.43
CA SER A 102 16.99 24.94 7.60
C SER A 102 16.74 25.14 6.10
N PHE A 103 15.73 25.91 5.72
CA PHE A 103 15.31 26.14 4.33
C PHE A 103 15.52 27.61 3.94
N THR A 104 15.77 27.86 2.67
CA THR A 104 15.66 29.21 2.11
C THR A 104 14.18 29.61 2.00
N ASP A 105 13.89 30.89 1.87
CA ASP A 105 12.52 31.40 1.71
C ASP A 105 11.80 30.74 0.51
N ASP A 106 12.52 30.53 -0.59
CA ASP A 106 11.97 29.88 -1.79
C ASP A 106 11.71 28.37 -1.58
N GLU A 107 12.64 27.65 -0.94
CA GLU A 107 12.46 26.23 -0.58
C GLU A 107 11.29 26.05 0.39
N PHE A 108 11.21 26.90 1.42
CA PHE A 108 10.13 26.84 2.41
C PHE A 108 8.77 27.13 1.77
N LYS A 109 8.73 28.11 0.85
CA LYS A 109 7.51 28.38 0.10
C LYS A 109 7.09 27.19 -0.76
N THR A 110 8.03 26.59 -1.48
CA THR A 110 7.76 25.37 -2.29
C THR A 110 7.21 24.24 -1.42
N LEU A 111 7.85 23.96 -0.27
CA LEU A 111 7.36 22.97 0.69
C LEU A 111 5.93 23.26 1.13
N THR A 112 5.64 24.50 1.47
CA THR A 112 4.30 24.87 1.96
C THR A 112 3.24 24.68 0.89
N ASP A 113 3.54 25.07 -0.37
CA ASP A 113 2.63 24.90 -1.51
C ASP A 113 2.40 23.41 -1.83
N ASP A 114 3.45 22.59 -1.76
CA ASP A 114 3.40 21.14 -1.95
C ASP A 114 2.59 20.46 -0.85
N ILE A 115 2.84 20.78 0.42
CA ILE A 115 2.13 20.25 1.58
C ILE A 115 0.64 20.53 1.49
N GLU A 116 0.26 21.72 1.07
CA GLU A 116 -1.15 22.06 0.86
C GLU A 116 -1.80 21.24 -0.26
N THR A 117 -1.03 20.87 -1.28
CA THR A 117 -1.49 19.98 -2.35
C THR A 117 -1.63 18.54 -1.85
N ILE A 118 -0.64 18.05 -1.09
CA ILE A 118 -0.68 16.74 -0.44
C ILE A 118 -1.89 16.65 0.50
N ARG A 119 -2.17 17.68 1.29
CA ARG A 119 -3.35 17.73 2.17
C ARG A 119 -4.65 17.43 1.43
N LYS A 120 -4.83 18.03 0.25
CA LYS A 120 -6.03 17.81 -0.57
C LYS A 120 -6.07 16.40 -1.16
N ILE A 121 -4.92 15.81 -1.46
CA ILE A 121 -4.81 14.43 -1.92
C ILE A 121 -5.17 13.48 -0.78
N GLU A 122 -4.60 13.67 0.40
CA GLU A 122 -4.87 12.86 1.60
C GLU A 122 -6.35 12.93 2.03
N GLU A 123 -6.99 14.10 1.94
CA GLU A 123 -8.43 14.24 2.17
C GLU A 123 -9.26 13.39 1.21
N GLN A 124 -8.86 13.32 -0.08
CA GLN A 124 -9.55 12.49 -1.07
C GLN A 124 -9.29 11.01 -0.84
N ILE A 125 -8.08 10.62 -0.44
CA ILE A 125 -7.73 9.26 -0.06
C ILE A 125 -8.61 8.82 1.11
N ALA A 126 -8.65 9.60 2.19
CA ALA A 126 -9.45 9.31 3.37
C ALA A 126 -10.96 9.19 3.06
N GLU A 127 -11.47 9.98 2.13
CA GLU A 127 -12.88 9.91 1.72
C GLU A 127 -13.18 8.61 0.95
N ILE A 128 -12.26 8.17 0.08
CA ILE A 128 -12.40 6.90 -0.65
C ILE A 128 -12.28 5.70 0.31
N GLU A 129 -11.28 5.71 1.19
CA GLU A 129 -11.07 4.65 2.19
C GLU A 129 -12.29 4.51 3.12
N LYS A 130 -12.87 5.63 3.56
CA LYS A 130 -14.10 5.64 4.35
C LYS A 130 -15.31 5.10 3.58
N GLY A 131 -15.43 5.44 2.31
CA GLY A 131 -16.50 4.93 1.44
C GLY A 131 -16.39 3.41 1.19
N THR A 132 -15.17 2.90 1.10
CA THR A 132 -14.90 1.47 0.92
C THR A 132 -15.26 0.67 2.17
N THR A 133 -14.90 1.16 3.36
CA THR A 133 -15.26 0.53 4.65
C THR A 133 -16.76 0.49 4.94
N GLU A 134 -17.57 1.39 4.36
CA GLU A 134 -19.03 1.37 4.51
C GLU A 134 -19.70 0.44 3.48
N SER A 135 -19.11 0.24 2.30
CA SER A 135 -19.64 -0.65 1.25
C SER A 135 -19.39 -2.12 1.56
N ASP A 136 -18.28 -2.46 2.21
CA ASP A 136 -17.88 -3.84 2.49
C ASP A 136 -18.63 -4.47 3.67
N LYS A 137 -19.49 -3.72 4.36
CA LYS A 137 -20.42 -4.29 5.37
C LYS A 137 -21.48 -5.20 4.78
N ASN A 138 -21.55 -5.38 3.46
CA ASN A 138 -22.52 -6.25 2.81
C ASN A 138 -21.84 -7.35 1.98
N GLY A 139 -20.96 -8.11 2.60
CA GLY A 139 -20.71 -9.50 2.22
C GLY A 139 -19.75 -9.72 1.05
N GLN A 140 -18.57 -10.15 1.39
CA GLN A 140 -18.04 -11.31 0.69
C GLN A 140 -17.58 -12.34 1.72
N ASN A 141 -18.58 -13.07 2.18
CA ASN A 141 -18.36 -14.44 2.66
C ASN A 141 -17.95 -15.24 1.40
N THR A 142 -16.70 -15.15 0.99
CA THR A 142 -16.14 -16.04 -0.01
C THR A 142 -15.95 -17.40 0.63
N ASN A 143 -17.07 -18.14 0.75
CA ASN A 143 -17.05 -19.58 0.77
C ASN A 143 -16.67 -20.06 -0.63
N SER A 144 -15.46 -19.74 -1.09
CA SER A 144 -14.76 -20.52 -2.09
C SER A 144 -13.82 -21.44 -1.33
N GLU A 145 -13.93 -22.74 -1.61
CA GLU A 145 -12.98 -23.76 -1.17
C GLU A 145 -11.58 -23.57 -1.79
N ASP A 146 -11.26 -22.36 -2.27
CA ASP A 146 -9.93 -21.99 -2.71
C ASP A 146 -9.04 -21.82 -1.48
N ALA A 147 -7.99 -22.62 -1.46
CA ALA A 147 -7.02 -22.62 -0.37
C ALA A 147 -6.47 -21.20 -0.18
N SER A 148 -6.41 -20.72 1.08
CA SER A 148 -5.81 -19.41 1.40
C SER A 148 -4.46 -19.23 0.69
N PRO A 149 -4.14 -18.03 0.17
CA PRO A 149 -2.88 -17.79 -0.53
C PRO A 149 -1.64 -17.98 0.36
N PHE A 150 -1.83 -18.05 1.68
CA PHE A 150 -0.74 -18.27 2.64
C PHE A 150 -0.59 -19.75 3.09
N LYS A 151 -1.35 -20.67 2.52
CA LYS A 151 -1.09 -22.11 2.67
C LYS A 151 0.14 -22.48 1.84
N ASN A 152 1.01 -23.34 2.40
CA ASN A 152 2.30 -23.72 1.84
C ASN A 152 3.20 -22.48 1.58
N PHE A 153 3.08 -21.51 2.46
CA PHE A 153 3.86 -20.27 2.39
C PHE A 153 5.35 -20.56 2.47
N SER A 154 6.13 -19.88 1.65
CA SER A 154 7.58 -19.86 1.74
C SER A 154 8.11 -18.50 1.31
N GLY A 155 9.18 -18.06 1.95
CA GLY A 155 9.83 -16.81 1.68
C GLY A 155 11.20 -16.75 2.36
N GLN A 156 11.78 -15.58 2.36
CA GLN A 156 13.04 -15.28 3.02
C GLN A 156 12.91 -13.92 3.70
N ASP A 157 13.45 -13.79 4.91
CA ASP A 157 13.55 -12.46 5.51
C ASP A 157 14.71 -11.66 4.87
N PHE A 158 14.77 -10.36 5.16
CA PHE A 158 15.82 -9.51 4.61
C PHE A 158 17.24 -9.82 5.12
N ASP A 159 17.35 -10.64 6.17
CA ASP A 159 18.63 -11.16 6.69
C ASP A 159 19.04 -12.46 6.00
N GLY A 160 18.20 -13.01 5.12
CA GLY A 160 18.45 -14.22 4.35
C GLY A 160 18.00 -15.52 5.04
N ASN A 161 17.26 -15.44 6.13
CA ASN A 161 16.71 -16.62 6.78
C ASN A 161 15.45 -17.09 6.08
N SER A 162 15.33 -18.40 5.86
CA SER A 162 14.13 -18.99 5.28
C SER A 162 12.94 -18.85 6.24
N VAL A 163 11.79 -18.54 5.69
CA VAL A 163 10.51 -18.42 6.39
C VAL A 163 9.50 -19.31 5.67
N ASP A 164 8.78 -20.10 6.41
CA ASP A 164 7.77 -21.03 5.91
C ASP A 164 6.44 -20.87 6.65
N GLU A 165 5.52 -21.80 6.45
CA GLU A 165 4.20 -21.82 7.08
C GLU A 165 4.23 -21.87 8.62
N SER A 166 5.38 -22.14 9.24
CA SER A 166 5.55 -22.04 10.69
C SER A 166 5.35 -20.60 11.19
N LEU A 167 5.58 -19.62 10.33
CA LEU A 167 5.24 -18.22 10.60
C LEU A 167 3.79 -18.06 11.10
N PHE A 168 2.87 -18.82 10.53
CA PHE A 168 1.45 -18.78 10.94
C PHE A 168 1.15 -19.75 12.07
N SER A 169 1.59 -20.99 11.96
CA SER A 169 1.25 -22.03 12.94
C SER A 169 1.80 -21.77 14.34
N GLU A 170 2.88 -21.02 14.48
CA GLU A 170 3.46 -20.62 15.76
C GLU A 170 2.79 -19.39 16.39
N ASN A 171 2.04 -18.62 15.61
CA ASN A 171 1.39 -17.39 16.04
C ASN A 171 -0.14 -17.55 16.12
N ALA A 172 -0.79 -16.98 17.13
CA ALA A 172 -2.25 -16.89 17.21
C ALA A 172 -2.83 -16.03 16.09
N VAL A 173 -2.08 -15.01 15.69
CA VAL A 173 -2.35 -14.12 14.56
C VAL A 173 -1.04 -13.64 13.97
N THR A 174 -0.96 -13.58 12.65
CA THR A 174 0.11 -12.88 11.93
C THR A 174 -0.49 -11.68 11.24
N VAL A 175 0.02 -10.50 11.55
CA VAL A 175 -0.35 -9.23 10.90
C VAL A 175 0.61 -9.02 9.74
N ILE A 176 0.10 -9.01 8.51
CA ILE A 176 0.92 -8.77 7.32
C ILE A 176 0.64 -7.36 6.83
N ASN A 177 1.67 -6.53 6.81
CA ASN A 177 1.62 -5.17 6.25
C ASN A 177 2.31 -5.18 4.88
N PHE A 178 1.54 -4.84 3.84
CA PHE A 178 2.07 -4.67 2.48
C PHE A 178 2.47 -3.21 2.28
N TRP A 179 3.68 -3.00 1.80
CA TRP A 179 4.22 -1.67 1.57
C TRP A 179 5.16 -1.64 0.37
N PHE A 180 5.56 -0.46 -0.10
CA PHE A 180 6.58 -0.30 -1.12
C PHE A 180 7.49 0.91 -0.82
N THR A 181 8.72 0.85 -1.31
CA THR A 181 9.80 1.80 -0.98
C THR A 181 9.54 3.21 -1.52
N GLY A 182 8.85 3.31 -2.65
CA GLY A 182 8.52 4.57 -3.32
C GLY A 182 7.47 5.43 -2.58
N CYS A 183 6.71 4.86 -1.63
CA CYS A 183 5.70 5.60 -0.87
C CYS A 183 6.35 6.34 0.32
N LYS A 184 7.13 7.35 0.05
CA LYS A 184 7.87 8.13 1.07
C LYS A 184 7.01 8.66 2.22
N PRO A 185 5.79 9.18 1.98
CA PRO A 185 4.91 9.64 3.05
C PRO A 185 4.61 8.57 4.09
N ARG A 186 4.37 7.34 3.65
CA ARG A 186 3.95 6.23 4.52
C ARG A 186 5.11 5.46 5.14
N VAL A 187 6.32 5.75 4.69
CA VAL A 187 7.55 5.23 5.32
C VAL A 187 7.66 5.68 6.79
N ALA A 188 7.12 6.82 7.16
CA ALA A 188 7.10 7.30 8.55
C ALA A 188 6.28 6.38 9.48
N GLU A 189 5.27 5.68 8.96
CA GLU A 189 4.46 4.70 9.71
C GLU A 189 5.26 3.46 10.11
N LEU A 190 6.31 3.09 9.37
CA LEU A 190 7.09 1.87 9.61
C LEU A 190 7.62 1.78 11.04
N SER A 191 7.91 2.93 11.68
CA SER A 191 8.33 2.94 13.09
C SER A 191 7.20 2.56 14.05
N LYS A 192 5.95 2.91 13.75
CA LYS A 192 4.78 2.55 14.57
C LYS A 192 4.44 1.06 14.49
N LEU A 193 4.80 0.41 13.38
CA LEU A 193 4.68 -1.04 13.25
C LEU A 193 5.58 -1.80 14.23
N ASN A 194 6.66 -1.19 14.76
CA ASN A 194 7.41 -1.78 15.87
C ASN A 194 6.57 -1.85 17.15
N GLU A 195 5.89 -0.76 17.52
CA GLU A 195 5.04 -0.70 18.70
C GLU A 195 3.87 -1.67 18.58
N LEU A 196 3.28 -1.74 17.39
CA LEU A 196 2.25 -2.73 17.08
C LEU A 196 2.81 -4.15 17.22
N ASN A 197 4.01 -4.43 16.68
CA ASN A 197 4.64 -5.74 16.78
C ASN A 197 4.91 -6.14 18.24
N ASP A 198 5.39 -5.22 19.06
CA ASP A 198 5.61 -5.47 20.49
C ASP A 198 4.29 -5.81 21.21
N ALA A 199 3.22 -5.06 20.92
CA ALA A 199 1.89 -5.33 21.46
C ALA A 199 1.34 -6.68 21.00
N VAL A 200 1.43 -6.99 19.71
CA VAL A 200 0.94 -8.24 19.10
C VAL A 200 1.74 -9.45 19.61
N ARG A 201 3.06 -9.31 19.76
CA ARG A 201 3.90 -10.37 20.35
C ARG A 201 3.54 -10.66 21.79
N ALA A 202 3.23 -9.65 22.59
CA ALA A 202 2.75 -9.85 23.96
C ALA A 202 1.41 -10.62 24.02
N MET A 203 0.64 -10.64 22.93
CA MET A 203 -0.61 -11.35 22.75
C MET A 203 -0.46 -12.71 22.05
N GLY A 204 0.77 -13.09 21.67
CA GLY A 204 1.07 -14.38 21.02
C GLY A 204 0.98 -14.37 19.50
N GLY A 205 1.15 -13.21 18.86
CA GLY A 205 1.20 -13.04 17.42
C GLY A 205 2.50 -12.38 16.94
N GLU A 206 2.56 -12.02 15.68
CA GLU A 206 3.69 -11.31 15.07
C GLU A 206 3.23 -10.36 13.98
N VAL A 207 3.92 -9.22 13.81
CA VAL A 207 3.78 -8.34 12.64
C VAL A 207 4.94 -8.61 11.68
N VAL A 208 4.62 -8.79 10.40
CA VAL A 208 5.62 -8.90 9.33
C VAL A 208 5.28 -7.94 8.20
N GLY A 209 6.31 -7.41 7.53
CA GLY A 209 6.17 -6.60 6.33
C GLY A 209 6.42 -7.45 5.08
N ILE A 210 5.69 -7.17 4.01
CA ILE A 210 6.01 -7.63 2.66
C ILE A 210 6.13 -6.40 1.78
N ASN A 211 7.35 -6.13 1.31
CA ASN A 211 7.57 -5.06 0.33
C ASN A 211 7.37 -5.62 -1.07
N THR A 212 6.44 -5.02 -1.82
CA THR A 212 6.05 -5.52 -3.16
C THR A 212 7.09 -5.30 -4.25
N GLU A 213 8.17 -4.60 -3.97
CA GLU A 213 9.30 -4.43 -4.89
C GLU A 213 10.42 -5.46 -4.65
N THR A 214 10.36 -6.22 -3.55
CA THR A 214 11.43 -7.15 -3.12
C THR A 214 11.16 -8.61 -3.47
N PHE A 215 10.25 -8.89 -4.39
CA PHE A 215 9.93 -10.25 -4.83
C PHE A 215 11.15 -10.96 -5.44
N ASP A 216 11.11 -12.29 -5.41
CA ASP A 216 12.09 -13.17 -6.06
C ASP A 216 13.53 -12.99 -5.55
N GLY A 217 13.69 -12.49 -4.32
CA GLY A 217 15.01 -12.24 -3.74
C GLY A 217 15.79 -11.14 -4.45
N ASN A 218 15.11 -10.14 -5.02
CA ASN A 218 15.75 -8.99 -5.65
C ASN A 218 16.66 -8.25 -4.67
N GLU A 219 17.95 -8.59 -4.66
CA GLU A 219 18.93 -8.06 -3.70
C GLU A 219 19.03 -6.52 -3.72
N SER A 220 18.87 -5.89 -4.89
CA SER A 220 18.92 -4.43 -4.99
C SER A 220 17.73 -3.79 -4.30
N ALA A 221 16.52 -4.28 -4.54
CA ALA A 221 15.31 -3.79 -3.92
C ALA A 221 15.28 -4.10 -2.41
N ILE A 222 15.72 -5.30 -2.00
CA ILE A 222 15.86 -5.65 -0.58
C ILE A 222 16.80 -4.69 0.14
N LYS A 223 17.95 -4.37 -0.46
CA LYS A 223 18.92 -3.44 0.13
C LYS A 223 18.36 -2.02 0.25
N GLU A 224 17.62 -1.57 -0.74
CA GLU A 224 16.96 -0.27 -0.72
C GLU A 224 15.87 -0.24 0.37
N ALA A 225 14.99 -1.22 0.40
CA ALA A 225 13.96 -1.38 1.40
C ALA A 225 14.55 -1.48 2.83
N ALA A 226 15.60 -2.26 3.03
CA ALA A 226 16.31 -2.37 4.31
C ALA A 226 16.89 -1.02 4.77
N SER A 227 17.46 -0.23 3.85
CA SER A 227 17.95 1.12 4.14
C SER A 227 16.83 2.06 4.60
N VAL A 228 15.64 1.94 3.98
CA VAL A 228 14.45 2.69 4.39
C VAL A 228 14.01 2.27 5.80
N LEU A 229 13.89 0.97 6.07
CA LEU A 229 13.53 0.44 7.39
C LEU A 229 14.52 0.91 8.46
N GLU A 230 15.82 0.87 8.18
CA GLU A 230 16.87 1.34 9.09
C GLU A 230 16.71 2.84 9.38
N SER A 231 16.52 3.67 8.35
CA SER A 231 16.35 5.12 8.50
C SER A 231 15.13 5.48 9.35
N GLN A 232 14.07 4.70 9.27
CA GLN A 232 12.86 4.85 10.08
C GLN A 232 12.95 4.12 11.44
N GLY A 233 14.05 3.37 11.68
CA GLY A 233 14.22 2.55 12.86
C GLY A 233 13.18 1.43 12.99
N ALA A 234 12.63 1.00 11.89
CA ALA A 234 11.76 -0.17 11.81
C ALA A 234 12.59 -1.45 12.03
N LYS A 235 12.12 -2.32 12.91
CA LYS A 235 12.85 -3.53 13.35
C LYS A 235 12.02 -4.81 13.23
N TYR A 236 10.73 -4.69 12.89
CA TYR A 236 9.89 -5.85 12.65
C TYR A 236 10.34 -6.56 11.36
N ARG A 237 10.11 -7.86 11.31
CA ARG A 237 10.59 -8.72 10.22
C ARG A 237 9.94 -8.35 8.90
N ASN A 238 10.75 -8.21 7.85
CA ASN A 238 10.29 -7.98 6.48
C ASN A 238 10.70 -9.14 5.59
N LEU A 239 9.81 -9.51 4.67
CA LEU A 239 9.90 -10.71 3.87
C LEU A 239 9.98 -10.40 2.38
N SER A 240 10.82 -11.15 1.67
CA SER A 240 10.80 -11.33 0.22
C SER A 240 10.17 -12.68 -0.09
N ILE A 241 9.22 -12.71 -1.02
CA ILE A 241 8.48 -13.91 -1.42
C ILE A 241 8.56 -14.11 -2.92
N ASP A 242 8.33 -15.35 -3.38
CA ASP A 242 8.28 -15.68 -4.81
C ASP A 242 7.02 -15.07 -5.44
N SER A 243 7.18 -14.22 -6.46
CA SER A 243 6.09 -13.54 -7.17
C SER A 243 5.12 -14.53 -7.85
N SER A 244 5.57 -15.72 -8.19
CA SER A 244 4.76 -16.77 -8.81
C SER A 244 3.97 -17.61 -7.81
N SER A 245 4.29 -17.54 -6.51
CA SER A 245 3.56 -18.21 -5.44
C SER A 245 2.14 -17.63 -5.28
N ASP A 246 1.27 -18.35 -4.59
CA ASP A 246 -0.08 -17.84 -4.34
C ASP A 246 -0.06 -16.60 -3.45
N ALA A 247 0.84 -16.52 -2.46
CA ALA A 247 1.07 -15.35 -1.64
C ALA A 247 1.65 -14.18 -2.47
N GLY A 248 2.56 -14.46 -3.41
CA GLY A 248 3.13 -13.46 -4.31
C GLY A 248 2.10 -12.88 -5.28
N LYS A 249 1.25 -13.73 -5.85
CA LYS A 249 0.12 -13.29 -6.69
C LYS A 249 -0.88 -12.43 -5.90
N TYR A 250 -1.18 -12.84 -4.65
CA TYR A 250 -2.02 -12.04 -3.77
C TYR A 250 -1.39 -10.66 -3.52
N ALA A 251 -0.12 -10.62 -3.13
CA ALA A 251 0.61 -9.38 -2.87
C ALA A 251 0.73 -8.48 -4.11
N SER A 252 0.90 -9.07 -5.31
CA SER A 252 0.96 -8.34 -6.57
C SER A 252 -0.37 -7.69 -6.97
N ASN A 253 -1.49 -8.17 -6.42
CA ASN A 253 -2.82 -7.61 -6.64
C ASN A 253 -3.19 -6.53 -5.61
N ILE A 254 -2.31 -6.22 -4.65
CA ILE A 254 -2.50 -5.08 -3.74
C ILE A 254 -2.29 -3.79 -4.52
N MET A 255 -3.34 -2.99 -4.65
CA MET A 255 -3.33 -1.75 -5.43
C MET A 255 -3.23 -0.49 -4.54
N ALA A 256 -3.60 -0.60 -3.27
CA ALA A 256 -3.51 0.49 -2.30
C ALA A 256 -2.46 0.19 -1.22
N PHE A 257 -1.69 1.19 -0.79
CA PHE A 257 -0.64 1.04 0.21
C PHE A 257 -0.72 2.14 1.28
N PRO A 258 -0.46 1.77 2.55
CA PRO A 258 -0.29 0.41 3.04
C PRO A 258 -1.61 -0.35 3.09
N THR A 259 -1.55 -1.65 2.88
CA THR A 259 -2.65 -2.58 3.16
C THR A 259 -2.20 -3.54 4.25
N THR A 260 -3.04 -3.73 5.25
CA THR A 260 -2.78 -4.66 6.35
C THR A 260 -3.84 -5.75 6.39
N ILE A 261 -3.42 -7.00 6.47
CA ILE A 261 -4.29 -8.17 6.63
C ILE A 261 -3.94 -8.95 7.90
N LEU A 262 -4.90 -9.72 8.38
CA LEU A 262 -4.72 -10.67 9.47
C LEU A 262 -4.76 -12.09 8.92
N VAL A 263 -3.81 -12.92 9.35
CA VAL A 263 -3.75 -14.34 9.00
C VAL A 263 -3.78 -15.15 10.28
N ASP A 264 -4.67 -16.15 10.33
CA ASP A 264 -4.81 -17.04 11.47
C ASP A 264 -3.71 -18.13 11.50
N ARG A 265 -3.69 -18.93 12.54
CA ARG A 265 -2.75 -20.06 12.73
C ARG A 265 -2.78 -21.09 11.60
N ASN A 266 -3.88 -21.17 10.87
CA ASN A 266 -4.07 -22.13 9.77
C ASN A 266 -3.68 -21.54 8.41
N GLY A 267 -3.13 -20.32 8.39
CA GLY A 267 -2.79 -19.60 7.17
C GLY A 267 -3.99 -19.00 6.44
N ASN A 268 -5.15 -18.85 7.08
CA ASN A 268 -6.31 -18.22 6.45
C ASN A 268 -6.33 -16.72 6.72
N ILE A 269 -6.69 -15.94 5.72
CA ILE A 269 -6.99 -14.51 5.91
C ILE A 269 -8.26 -14.41 6.74
N VAL A 270 -8.24 -13.55 7.77
CA VAL A 270 -9.37 -13.32 8.69
C VAL A 270 -9.77 -11.86 8.65
N GLY A 271 -11.04 -11.62 8.42
CA GLY A 271 -11.58 -10.26 8.28
C GLY A 271 -11.25 -9.61 6.94
N ASP A 272 -11.61 -8.34 6.83
CA ASP A 272 -11.34 -7.57 5.63
C ASP A 272 -9.95 -6.92 5.69
N PRO A 273 -9.27 -6.72 4.56
CA PRO A 273 -8.03 -5.96 4.50
C PRO A 273 -8.25 -4.54 5.02
N MET A 274 -7.39 -4.08 5.89
CA MET A 274 -7.39 -2.68 6.30
C MET A 274 -6.56 -1.86 5.32
N LEU A 275 -7.18 -0.85 4.73
CA LEU A 275 -6.52 0.13 3.88
C LEU A 275 -6.10 1.34 4.71
N GLY A 276 -4.95 1.92 4.36
CA GLY A 276 -4.41 3.09 5.05
C GLY A 276 -3.53 2.76 6.25
N GLY A 277 -2.89 3.81 6.77
CA GLY A 277 -1.87 3.69 7.80
C GLY A 277 -2.42 3.53 9.22
N ILE A 278 -1.62 2.92 10.09
CA ILE A 278 -1.89 2.81 11.54
C ILE A 278 -1.43 4.04 12.33
N ASP A 279 -0.93 5.06 11.67
CA ASP A 279 -0.73 6.38 12.23
C ASP A 279 -2.07 7.09 12.50
N ASN A 280 -3.12 6.71 11.81
CA ASN A 280 -4.49 7.05 12.15
C ASN A 280 -4.95 6.23 13.36
N GLN A 281 -5.40 6.91 14.44
CA GLN A 281 -5.81 6.25 15.68
C GLN A 281 -7.04 5.36 15.49
N ASP A 282 -7.98 5.75 14.65
CA ASP A 282 -9.20 4.95 14.38
C ASP A 282 -8.84 3.65 13.65
N ASN A 283 -7.88 3.71 12.72
CA ASN A 283 -7.33 2.53 12.04
C ASN A 283 -6.62 1.63 13.02
N TYR A 284 -5.75 2.19 13.87
CA TYR A 284 -5.04 1.44 14.91
C TYR A 284 -6.01 0.72 15.86
N ASP A 285 -7.00 1.45 16.40
CA ASP A 285 -7.98 0.89 17.33
C ASP A 285 -8.85 -0.19 16.67
N THR A 286 -9.19 -0.01 15.40
CA THR A 286 -9.93 -1.00 14.61
C THR A 286 -9.10 -2.26 14.40
N LEU A 287 -7.84 -2.10 13.98
CA LEU A 287 -6.91 -3.21 13.80
C LEU A 287 -6.69 -3.98 15.10
N MET A 288 -6.46 -3.30 16.22
CA MET A 288 -6.29 -3.94 17.53
C MET A 288 -7.53 -4.72 17.97
N LYS A 289 -8.74 -4.24 17.68
CA LYS A 289 -9.99 -4.99 17.95
C LYS A 289 -10.09 -6.24 17.09
N GLN A 290 -9.72 -6.16 15.81
CA GLN A 290 -9.69 -7.32 14.90
C GLN A 290 -8.66 -8.35 15.37
N ILE A 291 -7.43 -7.92 15.70
CA ILE A 291 -6.37 -8.76 16.25
C ILE A 291 -6.85 -9.49 17.50
N GLN A 292 -7.46 -8.79 18.46
CA GLN A 292 -7.99 -9.40 19.68
C GLN A 292 -9.04 -10.46 19.36
N SER A 293 -9.93 -10.20 18.41
CA SER A 293 -10.97 -11.15 17.99
C SER A 293 -10.38 -12.44 17.41
N VAL A 294 -9.30 -12.36 16.62
CA VAL A 294 -8.61 -13.53 16.06
C VAL A 294 -7.96 -14.36 17.19
N ILE A 295 -7.29 -13.70 18.13
CA ILE A 295 -6.65 -14.33 19.28
C ILE A 295 -7.66 -15.03 20.18
N ASP A 296 -8.81 -14.39 20.44
CA ASP A 296 -9.88 -14.99 21.25
C ASP A 296 -10.44 -16.25 20.56
N ALA A 297 -10.60 -16.20 19.23
CA ALA A 297 -11.02 -17.36 18.44
C ALA A 297 -9.99 -18.50 18.48
N ASP A 298 -8.67 -18.22 18.36
CA ASP A 298 -7.59 -19.20 18.47
C ASP A 298 -7.60 -19.87 19.85
N SER A 299 -7.80 -19.08 20.91
CA SER A 299 -7.84 -19.57 22.29
C SER A 299 -9.04 -20.48 22.59
N SER A 300 -10.15 -20.25 21.89
CA SER A 300 -11.39 -21.03 22.03
C SER A 300 -11.30 -22.39 21.32
N ASN A 301 -10.35 -22.56 20.41
CA ASN A 301 -10.16 -23.77 19.61
C ASN A 301 -9.04 -24.71 20.17
N LYS A 302 -8.39 -24.30 21.27
CA LYS A 302 -7.42 -25.13 22.01
C LYS A 302 -8.08 -25.87 23.15
#